data_b22e1d856445bd585cf8a8bea2fa8c92
#
_entry.id   b22e1d856445bd585cf8a8bea2fa8c92
#
_cell.length_a   1.000
_cell.length_b   1.000
_cell.length_c   1.000
_cell.angle_alpha   90.00
_cell.angle_beta   90.00
_cell.angle_gamma   90.00
#
_symmetry.space_group_name_H-M   'P 1'
#
loop_
_entity.id
_entity.type
_entity.pdbx_description
1 polymer ?
#
loop_
_entity_poly.entity_id
_entity_poly.type
_entity_poly.pdbx_seq_one_letter_code
_entity_poly.pdbx_strand_id
1 'polypeptide(L)'
;AQGKTYHVKADSEITASGNDGLSWENAITLTEALNKAKAGDEIWVKGYEDITGHIYKAPEGGFVLPSGVAMYGGFAGDENNKNDLPTGRHKYQMKYQTALVGDIDTNDKASQQLIIYPENTTRTDNAIHVLTLQMGVTLDNTNEGNKPTIVSGFLIAAGNAKGENTSANGRGGGI
;
A
#
# COMPACT_ATOMS: atom_id res chain seq x y z
N ALA A 1 -24.19 -3.44 5.58
CA ALA A 1 -23.63 -2.30 6.32
C ALA A 1 -22.70 -1.52 5.39
N GLN A 2 -22.68 -0.19 5.51
CA GLN A 2 -21.74 0.65 4.78
C GLN A 2 -20.34 0.38 5.34
N GLY A 3 -19.35 0.17 4.45
CA GLY A 3 -17.97 -0.04 4.86
C GLY A 3 -17.38 1.19 5.56
N LYS A 4 -16.34 0.97 6.35
CA LYS A 4 -15.56 2.04 6.98
C LYS A 4 -14.49 2.55 6.03
N THR A 5 -14.08 3.79 6.23
CA THR A 5 -12.89 4.35 5.57
C THR A 5 -11.80 4.54 6.62
N TYR A 6 -10.65 3.89 6.40
CA TYR A 6 -9.46 4.08 7.21
C TYR A 6 -8.50 5.04 6.53
N HIS A 7 -8.02 6.02 7.28
CA HIS A 7 -7.05 7.02 6.82
C HIS A 7 -5.65 6.64 7.29
N VAL A 8 -4.70 6.66 6.36
CA VAL A 8 -3.33 6.19 6.58
C VAL A 8 -2.35 7.29 6.24
N LYS A 9 -1.39 7.53 7.11
CA LYS A 9 -0.23 8.39 6.90
C LYS A 9 1.07 7.60 7.06
N ALA A 10 2.18 8.15 6.57
CA ALA A 10 3.50 7.58 6.81
C ALA A 10 3.79 7.53 8.32
N ASP A 11 4.51 6.50 8.75
CA ASP A 11 4.80 6.26 10.18
C ASP A 11 5.45 7.48 10.84
N SER A 12 6.25 8.24 10.11
CA SER A 12 6.89 9.48 10.58
C SER A 12 5.90 10.61 10.95
N GLU A 13 4.67 10.55 10.45
CA GLU A 13 3.61 11.54 10.75
C GLU A 13 2.64 11.08 11.84
N ILE A 14 2.75 9.84 12.30
CA ILE A 14 1.88 9.31 13.35
C ILE A 14 2.53 9.53 14.70
N THR A 15 2.08 10.57 15.40
CA THR A 15 2.67 11.00 16.67
C THR A 15 1.88 10.55 17.90
N ALA A 16 0.63 10.13 17.71
CA ALA A 16 -0.26 9.71 18.80
C ALA A 16 -0.52 8.20 18.74
N SER A 17 -0.52 7.57 19.92
CA SER A 17 -0.98 6.18 20.08
C SER A 17 -2.49 6.14 20.31
N GLY A 18 -3.15 5.07 19.82
CA GLY A 18 -4.58 4.86 20.04
C GLY A 18 -5.49 5.52 19.02
N ASN A 19 -4.94 6.00 17.92
CA ASN A 19 -5.71 6.48 16.77
C ASN A 19 -6.62 5.37 16.23
N ASP A 20 -7.80 5.72 15.77
CA ASP A 20 -8.78 4.76 15.22
C ASP A 20 -8.74 4.63 13.68
N GLY A 21 -8.11 5.57 13.01
CA GLY A 21 -8.01 5.64 11.55
C GLY A 21 -9.24 6.20 10.86
N LEU A 22 -10.24 6.69 11.58
CA LEU A 22 -11.51 7.12 10.98
C LEU A 22 -11.50 8.56 10.47
N SER A 23 -10.41 9.27 10.63
CA SER A 23 -10.18 10.61 10.07
C SER A 23 -8.69 10.81 9.76
N TRP A 24 -8.36 11.85 8.97
CA TRP A 24 -6.98 12.22 8.73
C TRP A 24 -6.23 12.68 9.99
N GLU A 25 -6.93 13.25 10.97
CA GLU A 25 -6.34 13.63 12.26
C GLU A 25 -5.96 12.41 13.09
N ASN A 26 -6.82 11.38 13.07
CA ASN A 26 -6.63 10.12 13.77
C ASN A 26 -6.09 9.02 12.85
N ALA A 27 -5.31 9.39 11.83
CA ALA A 27 -4.74 8.43 10.88
C ALA A 27 -3.86 7.39 11.59
N ILE A 28 -3.83 6.20 11.02
CA ILE A 28 -3.07 5.04 11.50
C ILE A 28 -2.02 4.61 10.46
N THR A 29 -1.16 3.68 10.85
CA THR A 29 -0.19 3.07 9.92
C THR A 29 -0.89 2.20 8.88
N LEU A 30 -0.22 1.96 7.74
CA LEU A 30 -0.77 1.07 6.72
C LEU A 30 -0.96 -0.36 7.24
N THR A 31 -0.02 -0.86 8.03
CA THR A 31 -0.12 -2.20 8.65
C THR A 31 -1.34 -2.31 9.57
N GLU A 32 -1.59 -1.29 10.39
CA GLU A 32 -2.78 -1.28 11.26
C GLU A 32 -4.08 -1.23 10.46
N ALA A 33 -4.13 -0.41 9.40
CA ALA A 33 -5.30 -0.32 8.54
C ALA A 33 -5.61 -1.66 7.85
N LEU A 34 -4.58 -2.32 7.32
CA LEU A 34 -4.72 -3.64 6.68
C LEU A 34 -5.20 -4.72 7.66
N ASN A 35 -4.76 -4.66 8.92
CA ASN A 35 -5.20 -5.59 9.96
C ASN A 35 -6.64 -5.34 10.44
N LYS A 36 -7.12 -4.10 10.37
CA LYS A 36 -8.47 -3.71 10.80
C LYS A 36 -9.52 -3.85 9.72
N ALA A 37 -9.14 -3.62 8.45
CA ALA A 37 -10.08 -3.55 7.34
C ALA A 37 -10.72 -4.90 7.02
N LYS A 38 -12.00 -4.86 6.67
CA LYS A 38 -12.82 -6.01 6.28
C LYS A 38 -13.45 -5.76 4.91
N ALA A 39 -13.95 -6.82 4.28
CA ALA A 39 -14.62 -6.70 2.99
C ALA A 39 -15.70 -5.60 3.00
N GLY A 40 -15.61 -4.71 2.05
CA GLY A 40 -16.44 -3.52 1.92
C GLY A 40 -15.85 -2.24 2.53
N ASP A 41 -14.75 -2.33 3.27
CA ASP A 41 -14.04 -1.15 3.78
C ASP A 41 -13.12 -0.54 2.71
N GLU A 42 -12.80 0.74 2.90
CA GLU A 42 -11.82 1.45 2.09
C GLU A 42 -10.61 1.84 2.96
N ILE A 43 -9.42 1.86 2.35
CA ILE A 43 -8.20 2.40 2.96
C ILE A 43 -7.71 3.54 2.07
N TRP A 44 -7.65 4.74 2.62
CA TRP A 44 -7.16 5.93 1.95
C TRP A 44 -5.76 6.26 2.45
N VAL A 45 -4.79 6.23 1.55
CA VAL A 45 -3.38 6.36 1.91
C VAL A 45 -2.82 7.67 1.38
N LYS A 46 -2.30 8.47 2.30
CA LYS A 46 -1.68 9.76 1.97
C LYS A 46 -0.49 9.57 1.04
N GLY A 47 -0.41 10.40 0.02
CA GLY A 47 0.75 10.57 -0.82
C GLY A 47 1.50 11.85 -0.47
N TYR A 48 2.70 12.00 -1.03
CA TYR A 48 3.58 13.11 -0.76
C TYR A 48 4.15 13.67 -2.05
N GLU A 49 4.35 15.00 -2.11
CA GLU A 49 5.02 15.65 -3.24
C GLU A 49 6.50 15.24 -3.29
N ASP A 50 7.12 15.11 -2.12
CA ASP A 50 8.43 14.50 -1.94
C ASP A 50 8.29 13.25 -1.09
N ILE A 51 8.59 12.09 -1.68
CA ILE A 51 8.52 10.79 -1.00
C ILE A 51 9.71 10.53 -0.07
N THR A 52 10.72 11.39 -0.07
CA THR A 52 11.90 11.24 0.79
C THR A 52 11.49 11.24 2.26
N GLY A 53 11.70 10.13 2.94
CA GLY A 53 11.28 9.98 4.35
C GLY A 53 9.78 9.73 4.58
N HIS A 54 8.98 9.60 3.50
CA HIS A 54 7.54 9.37 3.56
C HIS A 54 7.11 8.11 2.77
N ILE A 55 7.97 7.14 2.70
CA ILE A 55 7.66 5.84 2.08
C ILE A 55 6.90 4.95 3.06
N TYR A 56 6.07 4.05 2.51
CA TYR A 56 5.42 2.97 3.25
C TYR A 56 6.27 1.71 3.10
N LYS A 57 7.07 1.44 4.15
CA LYS A 57 7.99 0.32 4.16
C LYS A 57 7.24 -0.98 4.46
N ALA A 58 7.40 -1.98 3.59
CA ALA A 58 6.79 -3.27 3.77
C ALA A 58 7.39 -4.02 4.97
N PRO A 59 6.58 -4.74 5.76
CA PRO A 59 7.09 -5.69 6.72
C PRO A 59 7.76 -6.89 6.01
N GLU A 60 8.44 -7.74 6.76
CA GLU A 60 9.18 -8.91 6.21
C GLU A 60 8.33 -9.78 5.26
N GLY A 61 7.07 -9.99 5.56
CA GLY A 61 6.13 -10.75 4.72
C GLY A 61 5.44 -9.95 3.62
N GLY A 62 5.78 -8.65 3.45
CA GLY A 62 5.05 -7.73 2.59
C GLY A 62 3.74 -7.25 3.20
N PHE A 63 3.10 -6.31 2.55
CA PHE A 63 1.73 -5.92 2.89
C PHE A 63 0.74 -6.95 2.34
N VAL A 64 -0.30 -7.24 3.11
CA VAL A 64 -1.38 -8.15 2.70
C VAL A 64 -2.69 -7.41 2.68
N LEU A 65 -3.27 -7.22 1.49
CA LEU A 65 -4.58 -6.59 1.33
C LEU A 65 -5.67 -7.65 1.44
N PRO A 66 -6.58 -7.54 2.43
CA PRO A 66 -7.68 -8.49 2.57
C PRO A 66 -8.63 -8.46 1.38
N SER A 67 -9.25 -9.60 1.10
CA SER A 67 -10.26 -9.71 0.05
C SER A 67 -11.44 -8.75 0.28
N GLY A 68 -11.88 -8.11 -0.81
CA GLY A 68 -13.01 -7.19 -0.78
C GLY A 68 -12.73 -5.81 -0.16
N VAL A 69 -11.45 -5.51 0.15
CA VAL A 69 -11.02 -4.18 0.60
C VAL A 69 -10.52 -3.36 -0.58
N ALA A 70 -10.92 -2.10 -0.63
CA ALA A 70 -10.45 -1.15 -1.64
C ALA A 70 -9.37 -0.23 -1.05
N MET A 71 -8.19 -0.17 -1.65
CA MET A 71 -7.08 0.66 -1.20
C MET A 71 -6.73 1.71 -2.27
N TYR A 72 -6.73 2.96 -1.87
CA TYR A 72 -6.47 4.10 -2.74
C TYR A 72 -5.32 4.94 -2.20
N GLY A 73 -4.35 5.27 -3.05
CA GLY A 73 -3.25 6.18 -2.76
C GLY A 73 -3.41 7.53 -3.47
N GLY A 74 -2.51 8.46 -3.18
CA GLY A 74 -2.45 9.76 -3.83
C GLY A 74 -3.26 10.87 -3.17
N PHE A 75 -3.69 10.68 -1.92
CA PHE A 75 -4.39 11.69 -1.13
C PHE A 75 -3.43 12.77 -0.59
N ALA A 76 -3.86 14.02 -0.52
CA ALA A 76 -3.12 15.07 0.18
C ALA A 76 -3.21 14.93 1.70
N GLY A 77 -4.26 14.30 2.21
CA GLY A 77 -4.49 14.06 3.64
C GLY A 77 -5.46 15.02 4.29
N ASP A 78 -6.35 15.65 3.51
CA ASP A 78 -7.40 16.55 3.95
C ASP A 78 -8.73 16.33 3.21
N GLU A 79 -8.79 15.33 2.33
CA GLU A 79 -9.99 15.07 1.54
C GLU A 79 -11.09 14.43 2.38
N ASN A 80 -12.33 14.87 2.14
CA ASN A 80 -13.54 14.29 2.72
C ASN A 80 -14.21 13.26 1.80
N ASN A 81 -13.83 13.24 0.51
CA ASN A 81 -14.38 12.35 -0.49
C ASN A 81 -13.26 11.85 -1.40
N LYS A 82 -13.28 10.58 -1.80
CA LYS A 82 -12.29 10.01 -2.72
C LYS A 82 -12.29 10.67 -4.11
N ASN A 83 -13.38 11.34 -4.47
CA ASN A 83 -13.47 12.10 -5.72
C ASN A 83 -12.85 13.50 -5.60
N ASP A 84 -12.57 13.96 -4.38
CA ASP A 84 -11.88 15.23 -4.10
C ASP A 84 -10.36 15.10 -4.25
N LEU A 85 -9.88 13.95 -4.72
CA LEU A 85 -8.47 13.74 -5.01
C LEU A 85 -7.94 14.94 -5.81
N PRO A 86 -6.81 15.51 -5.39
CA PRO A 86 -6.25 16.70 -6.01
C PRO A 86 -6.24 16.57 -7.53
N THR A 87 -6.60 17.61 -8.23
CA THR A 87 -6.66 17.72 -9.69
C THR A 87 -5.30 17.50 -10.35
N GLY A 88 -4.65 16.44 -10.05
CA GLY A 88 -3.35 16.00 -10.54
C GLY A 88 -3.30 14.50 -10.71
N ARG A 89 -4.39 13.80 -10.46
CA ARG A 89 -4.55 12.39 -10.81
C ARG A 89 -4.70 12.19 -12.32
N HIS A 90 -4.12 13.11 -13.08
CA HIS A 90 -3.87 12.83 -14.48
C HIS A 90 -2.88 11.68 -14.57
N LYS A 91 -3.19 10.76 -15.43
CA LYS A 91 -2.50 9.53 -15.83
C LYS A 91 -0.95 9.61 -15.86
N TYR A 92 -0.36 10.81 -15.76
CA TYR A 92 1.07 11.07 -15.90
C TYR A 92 1.67 12.05 -14.87
N GLN A 93 0.86 12.63 -13.99
CA GLN A 93 1.35 13.59 -12.98
C GLN A 93 0.60 13.40 -11.67
N MET A 94 1.03 12.41 -10.88
CA MET A 94 0.58 12.34 -9.50
C MET A 94 1.34 13.38 -8.69
N LYS A 95 0.66 14.45 -8.30
CA LYS A 95 1.23 15.48 -7.41
C LYS A 95 1.64 14.87 -6.07
N TYR A 96 0.81 13.97 -5.55
CA TYR A 96 1.08 13.24 -4.32
C TYR A 96 1.30 11.76 -4.65
N GLN A 97 2.50 11.29 -4.40
CA GLN A 97 2.90 9.90 -4.67
C GLN A 97 2.82 9.06 -3.39
N THR A 98 2.18 7.93 -3.46
CA THR A 98 2.15 6.94 -2.38
C THR A 98 3.03 5.77 -2.77
N ALA A 99 4.20 5.65 -2.15
CA ALA A 99 5.19 4.64 -2.47
C ALA A 99 5.19 3.50 -1.44
N LEU A 100 4.88 2.29 -1.89
CA LEU A 100 5.06 1.05 -1.13
C LEU A 100 6.43 0.47 -1.49
N VAL A 101 7.29 0.27 -0.50
CA VAL A 101 8.69 -0.10 -0.73
C VAL A 101 9.05 -1.36 0.05
N GLY A 102 9.67 -2.31 -0.62
CA GLY A 102 10.06 -3.60 -0.07
C GLY A 102 11.47 -3.65 0.52
N ASP A 103 12.23 -2.56 0.52
CA ASP A 103 13.55 -2.47 1.14
C ASP A 103 13.42 -2.44 2.68
N ILE A 104 13.54 -3.62 3.30
CA ILE A 104 13.26 -3.80 4.73
C ILE A 104 14.33 -3.11 5.59
N ASP A 105 15.61 -3.26 5.26
CA ASP A 105 16.71 -2.71 6.04
C ASP A 105 17.11 -1.29 5.64
N THR A 106 16.45 -0.73 4.64
CA THR A 106 16.73 0.62 4.10
C THR A 106 18.19 0.75 3.61
N ASN A 107 18.74 -0.33 3.11
CA ASN A 107 20.14 -0.43 2.69
C ASN A 107 20.31 -0.41 1.16
N ASP A 108 19.24 -0.52 0.41
CA ASP A 108 19.27 -0.32 -1.02
C ASP A 108 19.76 1.11 -1.29
N LYS A 109 20.80 1.21 -2.07
CA LYS A 109 21.24 2.53 -2.56
C LYS A 109 20.11 3.09 -3.43
N ALA A 110 19.16 3.72 -2.77
CA ALA A 110 18.23 4.61 -3.42
C ALA A 110 19.04 5.76 -4.01
N SER A 111 19.72 5.48 -5.09
CA SER A 111 20.17 6.53 -5.97
C SER A 111 18.90 7.16 -6.52
N GLN A 112 18.24 8.03 -5.70
CA GLN A 112 17.27 9.03 -6.16
C GLN A 112 16.14 8.54 -7.07
N GLN A 113 16.07 7.23 -7.34
CA GLN A 113 15.12 6.60 -8.22
C GLN A 113 14.78 5.23 -7.65
N LEU A 114 13.51 4.95 -7.57
CA LEU A 114 12.93 3.66 -7.18
C LEU A 114 13.33 2.49 -8.11
N ILE A 115 14.37 2.68 -8.92
CA ILE A 115 14.93 1.68 -9.84
C ILE A 115 16.14 1.05 -9.17
N ILE A 116 15.96 -0.18 -8.74
CA ILE A 116 17.01 -1.00 -8.15
C ILE A 116 17.56 -1.91 -9.24
N TYR A 117 18.85 -1.80 -9.49
CA TYR A 117 19.53 -2.64 -10.50
C TYR A 117 19.65 -4.10 -10.02
N PRO A 118 19.51 -5.09 -10.92
CA PRO A 118 19.52 -6.51 -10.58
C PRO A 118 20.79 -6.99 -9.84
N GLU A 119 21.92 -6.35 -10.05
CA GLU A 119 23.20 -6.73 -9.46
C GLU A 119 23.41 -6.22 -8.03
N ASN A 120 22.45 -5.49 -7.48
CA ASN A 120 22.61 -4.92 -6.15
C ASN A 120 22.47 -6.03 -5.08
N THR A 121 23.58 -6.31 -4.37
CA THR A 121 23.63 -7.32 -3.30
C THR A 121 22.82 -6.94 -2.07
N THR A 122 22.47 -5.66 -1.92
CA THR A 122 21.66 -5.15 -0.81
C THR A 122 20.19 -5.56 -0.89
N ARG A 123 19.74 -6.07 -2.03
CA ARG A 123 18.35 -6.54 -2.22
C ARG A 123 18.02 -7.86 -1.53
N THR A 124 18.99 -8.49 -0.84
CA THR A 124 18.77 -9.82 -0.26
C THR A 124 17.78 -9.84 0.89
N ASP A 125 17.60 -8.72 1.55
CA ASP A 125 16.66 -8.48 2.66
C ASP A 125 15.30 -7.93 2.21
N ASN A 126 15.18 -7.52 0.96
CA ASN A 126 13.92 -6.96 0.44
C ASN A 126 12.78 -7.97 0.52
N ALA A 127 11.58 -7.46 0.75
CA ALA A 127 10.36 -8.26 0.73
C ALA A 127 10.22 -9.03 -0.60
N ILE A 128 9.88 -10.31 -0.53
CA ILE A 128 9.66 -11.15 -1.72
C ILE A 128 8.52 -10.55 -2.55
N HIS A 129 7.44 -10.19 -1.90
CA HIS A 129 6.32 -9.43 -2.46
C HIS A 129 6.09 -8.19 -1.61
N VAL A 130 6.00 -7.02 -2.23
CA VAL A 130 5.72 -5.77 -1.51
C VAL A 130 4.26 -5.72 -1.09
N LEU A 131 3.37 -6.18 -1.97
CA LEU A 131 1.94 -6.26 -1.73
C LEU A 131 1.39 -7.60 -2.22
N THR A 132 0.61 -8.26 -1.40
CA THR A 132 -0.14 -9.47 -1.74
C THR A 132 -1.63 -9.20 -1.60
N LEU A 133 -2.41 -9.56 -2.62
CA LEU A 133 -3.85 -9.48 -2.59
C LEU A 133 -4.44 -10.83 -2.18
N GLN A 134 -5.21 -10.85 -1.10
CA GLN A 134 -5.97 -12.03 -0.74
C GLN A 134 -7.20 -12.15 -1.65
N MET A 135 -7.28 -13.25 -2.35
CA MET A 135 -8.46 -13.59 -3.15
C MET A 135 -9.41 -14.39 -2.25
N GLY A 136 -10.50 -13.76 -1.83
CA GLY A 136 -11.59 -14.49 -1.17
C GLY A 136 -12.37 -15.28 -2.20
N VAL A 137 -12.26 -16.60 -2.16
CA VAL A 137 -13.18 -17.48 -2.89
C VAL A 137 -14.37 -17.76 -1.97
N THR A 138 -15.28 -16.83 -1.86
CA THR A 138 -16.64 -17.14 -1.43
C THR A 138 -17.50 -17.18 -2.68
N LEU A 139 -17.70 -18.35 -3.21
CA LEU A 139 -18.76 -18.64 -4.19
C LEU A 139 -20.10 -18.58 -3.44
N ASP A 140 -20.41 -17.44 -2.87
CA ASP A 140 -21.75 -17.19 -2.34
C ASP A 140 -22.56 -16.55 -3.47
N ASN A 141 -23.59 -17.25 -3.93
CA ASN A 141 -24.52 -16.77 -4.93
C ASN A 141 -25.43 -15.63 -4.44
N THR A 142 -25.21 -15.13 -3.24
CA THR A 142 -25.89 -13.93 -2.77
C THR A 142 -25.08 -12.70 -3.19
N ASN A 143 -25.64 -11.84 -4.02
CA ASN A 143 -25.02 -10.62 -4.53
C ASN A 143 -24.54 -9.61 -3.46
N GLU A 144 -24.63 -9.94 -2.19
CA GLU A 144 -24.23 -9.08 -1.07
C GLU A 144 -22.77 -9.28 -0.64
N GLY A 145 -22.08 -10.33 -1.10
CA GLY A 145 -20.74 -10.72 -0.63
C GLY A 145 -19.56 -10.34 -1.52
N ASN A 146 -19.78 -10.06 -2.79
CA ASN A 146 -18.68 -9.80 -3.75
C ASN A 146 -18.30 -8.32 -3.80
N LYS A 147 -17.60 -7.84 -2.76
CA LYS A 147 -16.95 -6.53 -2.84
C LYS A 147 -15.64 -6.68 -3.61
N PRO A 148 -15.37 -5.81 -4.59
CA PRO A 148 -14.12 -5.89 -5.34
C PRO A 148 -12.93 -5.55 -4.45
N THR A 149 -11.83 -6.27 -4.61
CA THR A 149 -10.52 -5.87 -4.09
C THR A 149 -9.91 -4.88 -5.07
N ILE A 150 -9.60 -3.68 -4.62
CA ILE A 150 -9.12 -2.59 -5.47
C ILE A 150 -7.79 -2.07 -4.94
N VAL A 151 -6.82 -1.88 -5.83
CA VAL A 151 -5.57 -1.15 -5.57
C VAL A 151 -5.41 -0.08 -6.63
N SER A 152 -5.30 1.17 -6.22
CA SER A 152 -5.18 2.28 -7.16
C SER A 152 -4.37 3.45 -6.58
N GLY A 153 -3.50 4.04 -7.41
CA GLY A 153 -2.75 5.24 -7.04
C GLY A 153 -1.47 4.99 -6.27
N PHE A 154 -0.85 3.82 -6.43
CA PHE A 154 0.40 3.44 -5.76
C PHE A 154 1.57 3.32 -6.72
N LEU A 155 2.74 3.64 -6.21
CA LEU A 155 4.03 3.25 -6.72
C LEU A 155 4.53 2.08 -5.88
N ILE A 156 4.83 0.94 -6.50
CA ILE A 156 5.28 -0.28 -5.81
C ILE A 156 6.70 -0.60 -6.29
N ALA A 157 7.64 -0.66 -5.37
CA ALA A 157 9.05 -0.79 -5.70
C ALA A 157 9.83 -1.65 -4.69
N ALA A 158 11.05 -2.03 -5.07
CA ALA A 158 12.00 -2.72 -4.23
C ALA A 158 11.53 -4.11 -3.72
N GLY A 159 10.68 -4.80 -4.46
CA GLY A 159 10.41 -6.22 -4.24
C GLY A 159 11.54 -7.09 -4.80
N ASN A 160 11.80 -8.23 -4.18
CA ASN A 160 12.83 -9.17 -4.61
C ASN A 160 12.31 -10.61 -4.66
N ALA A 161 11.60 -10.95 -5.71
CA ALA A 161 11.16 -12.32 -5.94
C ALA A 161 12.38 -13.24 -6.12
N LYS A 162 12.59 -14.13 -5.15
CA LYS A 162 13.66 -15.14 -5.14
C LYS A 162 13.05 -16.51 -5.35
N GLY A 163 13.70 -17.33 -6.14
CA GLY A 163 13.32 -18.73 -6.33
C GLY A 163 13.19 -19.13 -7.79
N GLU A 164 12.88 -20.38 -8.03
CA GLU A 164 12.64 -20.90 -9.37
C GLU A 164 11.32 -20.37 -9.93
N ASN A 165 11.23 -20.21 -11.24
CA ASN A 165 10.03 -19.71 -11.94
C ASN A 165 8.74 -20.51 -11.67
N THR A 166 8.87 -21.70 -11.10
CA THR A 166 7.76 -22.57 -10.74
C THR A 166 7.21 -22.33 -9.34
N SER A 167 7.98 -21.62 -8.48
CA SER A 167 7.55 -21.30 -7.12
C SER A 167 6.83 -19.95 -7.04
N ALA A 168 5.95 -19.79 -6.06
CA ALA A 168 5.29 -18.51 -5.79
C ALA A 168 6.31 -17.39 -5.51
N ASN A 169 7.44 -17.73 -4.87
CA ASN A 169 8.49 -16.78 -4.51
C ASN A 169 9.34 -16.31 -5.71
N GLY A 170 9.30 -17.02 -6.83
CA GLY A 170 10.01 -16.63 -8.05
C GLY A 170 9.20 -15.75 -9.00
N ARG A 171 7.98 -15.35 -8.61
CA ARG A 171 7.07 -14.59 -9.46
C ARG A 171 6.63 -13.29 -8.81
N GLY A 172 6.70 -12.19 -9.58
CA GLY A 172 6.10 -10.92 -9.22
C GLY A 172 6.64 -10.29 -7.93
N GLY A 173 7.85 -9.73 -7.95
CA GLY A 173 8.46 -9.09 -6.78
C GLY A 173 7.72 -7.84 -6.25
N GLY A 174 6.74 -7.29 -6.98
CA GLY A 174 5.96 -6.12 -6.54
C GLY A 174 4.62 -6.50 -5.91
N ILE A 175 3.88 -7.36 -6.59
CA ILE A 175 2.52 -7.79 -6.24
C ILE A 175 2.45 -9.30 -6.30
#